data_051f2b4369c369309afcf8bd53edc939
#
_entry.id   051f2b4369c369309afcf8bd53edc939
#
_cell.length_a   1.000
_cell.length_b   1.000
_cell.length_c   1.000
_cell.angle_alpha   90.00
_cell.angle_beta   90.00
_cell.angle_gamma   90.00
#
_symmetry.space_group_name_H-M   'P 1'
#
loop_
_entity.id
_entity.type
_entity.pdbx_description
1 polymer ?
#
loop_
_entity_poly.entity_id
_entity_poly.type
_entity_poly.pdbx_seq_one_letter_code
_entity_poly.pdbx_strand_id
1 'polypeptide(L)'
;NKVGDRSLINQVRSFSTVSQMVEFSTMISTTKKKNNKTSFTRIKAVDQNYPLYGDVIYEPSGSLKNLNKIENTIIVNENIFKNLELKINDIVKVQNKEFKVIGTVKVLPDIGGAFVFGDFALTGKKTLDNLELNTLGSFLNYEYKIRFDSNENKDNKINKIVNIFKNDNKVKIRYPENSAGGIKRIIDNFSQFLSLVSISAMLIAGIGIANTLLSFINQKNSSI
;
A
#
# COMPACT_ATOMS: atom_id res chain seq x y z
N ASN A 1 2.27 -6.65 -17.31
CA ASN A 1 1.07 -6.35 -16.54
C ASN A 1 -0.13 -6.37 -17.48
N LYS A 2 -0.84 -7.49 -17.53
CA LYS A 2 -2.11 -7.63 -18.25
C LYS A 2 -3.21 -7.79 -17.20
N VAL A 3 -4.39 -7.23 -17.52
CA VAL A 3 -5.64 -7.52 -16.80
C VAL A 3 -5.74 -9.04 -16.65
N GLY A 4 -5.99 -9.55 -15.43
CA GLY A 4 -6.28 -10.97 -15.24
C GLY A 4 -7.40 -11.41 -16.17
N ASP A 5 -7.37 -12.66 -16.60
CA ASP A 5 -8.39 -13.17 -17.52
C ASP A 5 -9.78 -12.93 -16.93
N ARG A 6 -10.59 -12.14 -17.65
CA ARG A 6 -11.94 -11.75 -17.19
C ARG A 6 -12.83 -12.97 -16.97
N SER A 7 -12.61 -14.04 -17.70
CA SER A 7 -13.39 -15.28 -17.56
C SER A 7 -13.11 -15.96 -16.23
N LEU A 8 -11.84 -16.03 -15.81
CA LEU A 8 -11.41 -16.61 -14.55
C LEU A 8 -11.91 -15.77 -13.36
N ILE A 9 -11.83 -14.45 -13.46
CA ILE A 9 -12.35 -13.54 -12.42
C ILE A 9 -13.87 -13.68 -12.28
N ASN A 10 -14.62 -13.85 -13.39
CA ASN A 10 -16.07 -14.06 -13.34
C ASN A 10 -16.44 -15.39 -12.67
N GLN A 11 -15.62 -16.44 -12.83
CA GLN A 11 -15.80 -17.70 -12.09
C GLN A 11 -15.64 -17.49 -10.57
N VAL A 12 -14.68 -16.65 -10.16
CA VAL A 12 -14.52 -16.34 -8.73
C VAL A 12 -15.69 -15.52 -8.18
N ARG A 13 -16.23 -14.60 -8.98
CA ARG A 13 -17.40 -13.79 -8.60
C ARG A 13 -18.68 -14.60 -8.40
N SER A 14 -18.77 -15.81 -8.96
CA SER A 14 -19.96 -16.66 -8.79
C SER A 14 -20.16 -17.18 -7.36
N PHE A 15 -19.10 -17.19 -6.53
CA PHE A 15 -19.13 -17.70 -5.15
C PHE A 15 -18.47 -16.79 -4.12
N SER A 16 -18.13 -15.57 -4.50
CA SER A 16 -17.47 -14.59 -3.63
C SER A 16 -17.70 -13.15 -4.11
N THR A 17 -17.60 -12.21 -3.17
CA THR A 17 -17.56 -10.79 -3.50
C THR A 17 -16.15 -10.40 -3.88
N VAL A 18 -15.95 -9.82 -5.05
CA VAL A 18 -14.65 -9.39 -5.58
C VAL A 18 -14.63 -7.88 -5.74
N SER A 19 -13.59 -7.23 -5.21
CA SER A 19 -13.25 -5.84 -5.51
C SER A 19 -11.99 -5.79 -6.35
N GLN A 20 -12.03 -5.03 -7.43
CA GLN A 20 -10.89 -4.82 -8.32
C GLN A 20 -10.30 -3.44 -8.11
N MET A 21 -9.00 -3.40 -7.94
CA MET A 21 -8.22 -2.18 -7.82
C MET A 21 -7.11 -2.17 -8.85
N VAL A 22 -6.73 -0.98 -9.31
CA VAL A 22 -5.58 -0.78 -10.18
C VAL A 22 -4.73 0.33 -9.61
N GLU A 23 -3.46 0.05 -9.37
CA GLU A 23 -2.50 1.03 -8.88
C GLU A 23 -1.51 1.41 -9.97
N PHE A 24 -1.18 2.69 -10.01
CA PHE A 24 -0.10 3.23 -10.83
C PHE A 24 0.48 4.48 -10.17
N SER A 25 1.73 4.79 -10.51
CA SER A 25 2.42 5.99 -10.02
C SER A 25 2.54 7.01 -11.14
N THR A 26 2.25 8.28 -10.83
CA THR A 26 2.29 9.38 -11.80
C THR A 26 2.48 10.72 -11.09
N MET A 27 2.62 11.79 -11.88
CA MET A 27 2.63 13.15 -11.38
C MET A 27 1.22 13.73 -11.39
N ILE A 28 0.85 14.39 -10.29
CA ILE A 28 -0.32 15.27 -10.22
C ILE A 28 0.17 16.70 -10.25
N SER A 29 -0.43 17.55 -11.07
CA SER A 29 -0.12 18.97 -11.15
C SER A 29 -1.35 19.84 -11.03
N THR A 30 -1.16 21.06 -10.49
CA THR A 30 -2.22 22.07 -10.47
C THR A 30 -2.37 22.69 -11.84
N THR A 31 -3.59 23.10 -12.21
CA THR A 31 -3.88 23.83 -13.45
C THR A 31 -3.78 25.35 -13.27
N LYS A 32 -3.47 25.83 -12.05
CA LYS A 32 -3.38 27.27 -11.73
C LYS A 32 -2.14 27.88 -12.37
N LYS A 33 -2.33 28.80 -13.32
CA LYS A 33 -1.28 29.44 -14.13
C LYS A 33 -0.14 30.14 -13.32
N LYS A 34 -0.37 30.50 -12.06
CA LYS A 34 0.57 31.27 -11.25
C LYS A 34 1.52 30.41 -10.39
N ASN A 35 1.21 29.14 -10.17
CA ASN A 35 2.00 28.23 -9.34
C ASN A 35 1.79 26.78 -9.83
N ASN A 36 2.54 26.36 -10.84
CA ASN A 36 2.46 25.00 -11.37
C ASN A 36 3.18 24.03 -10.42
N LYS A 37 2.53 23.71 -9.29
CA LYS A 37 3.03 22.75 -8.32
C LYS A 37 2.73 21.34 -8.80
N THR A 38 3.67 20.43 -8.56
CA THR A 38 3.55 19.01 -8.91
C THR A 38 3.87 18.14 -7.70
N SER A 39 3.22 16.98 -7.61
CA SER A 39 3.54 15.94 -6.62
C SER A 39 3.58 14.59 -7.31
N PHE A 40 4.61 13.79 -7.00
CA PHE A 40 4.66 12.39 -7.40
C PHE A 40 3.74 11.58 -6.50
N THR A 41 2.79 10.89 -7.10
CA THR A 41 1.66 10.31 -6.39
C THR A 41 1.37 8.91 -6.90
N ARG A 42 1.00 8.03 -5.99
CA ARG A 42 0.41 6.74 -6.33
C ARG A 42 -1.11 6.89 -6.40
N ILE A 43 -1.68 6.58 -7.55
CA ILE A 43 -3.12 6.61 -7.76
C ILE A 43 -3.65 5.18 -7.69
N LYS A 44 -4.69 5.00 -6.86
CA LYS A 44 -5.44 3.76 -6.76
C LYS A 44 -6.84 3.99 -7.35
N ALA A 45 -7.10 3.33 -8.46
CA ALA A 45 -8.43 3.31 -9.05
C ALA A 45 -9.23 2.13 -8.48
N VAL A 46 -10.38 2.43 -7.91
CA VAL A 46 -11.19 1.50 -7.13
C VAL A 46 -12.56 1.29 -7.75
N ASP A 47 -13.11 0.09 -7.58
CA ASP A 47 -14.48 -0.23 -7.99
C ASP A 47 -15.52 0.10 -6.90
N GLN A 48 -16.77 -0.26 -7.17
CA GLN A 48 -17.89 0.03 -6.25
C GLN A 48 -17.84 -0.80 -4.96
N ASN A 49 -17.12 -1.91 -4.95
CA ASN A 49 -17.02 -2.82 -3.81
C ASN A 49 -15.88 -2.44 -2.85
N TYR A 50 -15.12 -1.40 -3.17
CA TYR A 50 -14.03 -0.92 -2.32
C TYR A 50 -14.56 -0.02 -1.19
N PRO A 51 -14.06 -0.18 0.04
CA PRO A 51 -13.19 -1.25 0.53
C PRO A 51 -14.00 -2.51 0.88
N LEU A 52 -13.42 -3.70 0.62
CA LEU A 52 -14.03 -4.97 1.04
C LEU A 52 -13.86 -5.24 2.53
N TYR A 53 -12.76 -4.75 3.11
CA TYR A 53 -12.40 -4.89 4.52
C TYR A 53 -11.86 -3.56 5.05
N GLY A 54 -12.16 -3.27 6.32
CA GLY A 54 -11.76 -2.04 6.99
C GLY A 54 -12.49 -0.80 6.47
N ASP A 55 -12.10 0.36 7.00
CA ASP A 55 -12.75 1.62 6.71
C ASP A 55 -11.78 2.60 6.04
N VAL A 56 -12.32 3.42 5.16
CA VAL A 56 -11.63 4.57 4.57
C VAL A 56 -12.04 5.82 5.34
N ILE A 57 -11.06 6.54 5.89
CA ILE A 57 -11.33 7.83 6.54
C ILE A 57 -11.11 8.93 5.53
N TYR A 58 -12.18 9.63 5.16
CA TYR A 58 -12.19 10.66 4.12
C TYR A 58 -13.19 11.78 4.41
N GLU A 59 -12.99 12.94 3.81
CA GLU A 59 -13.83 14.13 3.90
C GLU A 59 -14.00 14.77 2.50
N PRO A 60 -15.20 15.31 2.17
CA PRO A 60 -16.47 15.20 2.88
C PRO A 60 -17.13 13.84 2.73
N SER A 61 -18.10 13.56 3.61
CA SER A 61 -18.88 12.31 3.55
C SER A 61 -19.53 12.11 2.17
N GLY A 62 -19.50 10.87 1.67
CA GLY A 62 -20.06 10.51 0.37
C GLY A 62 -19.09 10.64 -0.82
N SER A 63 -17.93 11.29 -0.68
CA SER A 63 -16.95 11.46 -1.76
C SER A 63 -16.50 10.14 -2.34
N LEU A 64 -16.28 9.12 -1.51
CA LEU A 64 -15.87 7.79 -1.97
C LEU A 64 -16.91 7.13 -2.88
N LYS A 65 -18.20 7.25 -2.57
CA LYS A 65 -19.29 6.74 -3.41
C LYS A 65 -19.37 7.48 -4.74
N ASN A 66 -19.04 8.77 -4.74
CA ASN A 66 -19.08 9.61 -5.93
C ASN A 66 -17.96 9.31 -6.92
N LEU A 67 -16.81 8.76 -6.47
CA LEU A 67 -15.70 8.35 -7.36
C LEU A 67 -16.15 7.39 -8.48
N ASN A 68 -17.07 6.49 -8.19
CA ASN A 68 -17.56 5.52 -9.17
C ASN A 68 -18.81 5.98 -9.93
N LYS A 69 -19.43 7.10 -9.51
CA LYS A 69 -20.59 7.69 -10.16
C LYS A 69 -20.22 8.79 -11.15
N ILE A 70 -19.22 9.61 -10.79
CA ILE A 70 -18.81 10.77 -11.56
C ILE A 70 -17.40 10.48 -12.11
N GLU A 71 -17.27 10.52 -13.42
CA GLU A 71 -15.98 10.33 -14.09
C GLU A 71 -15.04 11.51 -13.83
N ASN A 72 -13.75 11.26 -13.98
CA ASN A 72 -12.69 12.26 -13.81
C ASN A 72 -12.74 12.97 -12.45
N THR A 73 -13.06 12.23 -11.39
CA THR A 73 -13.00 12.71 -10.01
C THR A 73 -11.87 12.03 -9.26
N ILE A 74 -11.28 12.75 -8.30
CA ILE A 74 -10.16 12.28 -7.49
C ILE A 74 -10.31 12.73 -6.04
N ILE A 75 -9.93 11.84 -5.12
CA ILE A 75 -9.74 12.13 -3.71
C ILE A 75 -8.25 12.02 -3.44
N VAL A 76 -7.64 13.05 -2.88
CA VAL A 76 -6.21 13.10 -2.62
C VAL A 76 -5.90 12.98 -1.13
N ASN A 77 -4.71 12.51 -0.75
CA ASN A 77 -4.31 12.53 0.66
C ASN A 77 -4.08 13.98 1.15
N GLU A 78 -4.06 14.16 2.47
CA GLU A 78 -3.90 15.48 3.08
C GLU A 78 -2.58 16.16 2.68
N ASN A 79 -1.52 15.39 2.46
CA ASN A 79 -0.23 15.95 2.06
C ASN A 79 -0.32 16.60 0.68
N ILE A 80 -0.86 15.89 -0.31
CA ILE A 80 -1.08 16.45 -1.66
C ILE A 80 -1.96 17.70 -1.56
N PHE A 81 -3.05 17.61 -0.79
CA PHE A 81 -4.00 18.71 -0.65
C PHE A 81 -3.34 19.98 -0.12
N LYS A 82 -2.45 19.85 0.89
CA LYS A 82 -1.69 20.96 1.48
C LYS A 82 -0.56 21.44 0.55
N ASN A 83 0.23 20.51 0.01
CA ASN A 83 1.42 20.83 -0.80
C ASN A 83 1.06 21.56 -2.10
N LEU A 84 -0.03 21.14 -2.74
CA LEU A 84 -0.54 21.73 -3.96
C LEU A 84 -1.53 22.89 -3.71
N GLU A 85 -1.78 23.25 -2.45
CA GLU A 85 -2.71 24.34 -2.05
C GLU A 85 -4.10 24.18 -2.70
N LEU A 86 -4.61 22.95 -2.68
CA LEU A 86 -5.88 22.60 -3.30
C LEU A 86 -7.06 23.00 -2.45
N LYS A 87 -8.20 23.22 -3.14
CA LYS A 87 -9.52 23.33 -2.54
C LYS A 87 -10.44 22.26 -3.12
N ILE A 88 -11.50 21.91 -2.41
CA ILE A 88 -12.54 21.05 -2.96
C ILE A 88 -13.12 21.74 -4.22
N ASN A 89 -13.33 20.96 -5.26
CA ASN A 89 -13.69 21.36 -6.62
C ASN A 89 -12.58 21.97 -7.47
N ASP A 90 -11.35 22.12 -7.00
CA ASP A 90 -10.22 22.47 -7.86
C ASP A 90 -9.98 21.38 -8.91
N ILE A 91 -9.42 21.80 -10.04
CA ILE A 91 -9.01 20.90 -11.11
C ILE A 91 -7.51 20.62 -10.99
N VAL A 92 -7.16 19.35 -11.03
CA VAL A 92 -5.77 18.88 -11.10
C VAL A 92 -5.56 18.10 -12.40
N LYS A 93 -4.35 18.14 -12.93
CA LYS A 93 -3.97 17.40 -14.11
C LYS A 93 -3.22 16.13 -13.70
N VAL A 94 -3.69 15.00 -14.17
CA VAL A 94 -3.06 13.69 -14.03
C VAL A 94 -2.70 13.22 -15.43
N GLN A 95 -1.41 13.13 -15.74
CA GLN A 95 -0.95 12.96 -17.12
C GLN A 95 -1.53 14.05 -18.04
N ASN A 96 -2.32 13.66 -19.03
CA ASN A 96 -2.93 14.58 -20.00
C ASN A 96 -4.41 14.87 -19.71
N LYS A 97 -4.95 14.41 -18.58
CA LYS A 97 -6.38 14.56 -18.27
C LYS A 97 -6.61 15.38 -17.00
N GLU A 98 -7.71 16.09 -16.99
CA GLU A 98 -8.16 16.91 -15.87
C GLU A 98 -9.07 16.11 -14.96
N PHE A 99 -8.82 16.25 -13.65
CA PHE A 99 -9.59 15.61 -12.59
C PHE A 99 -10.11 16.65 -11.61
N LYS A 100 -11.36 16.51 -11.23
CA LYS A 100 -11.95 17.33 -10.18
C LYS A 100 -11.66 16.74 -8.81
N VAL A 101 -11.07 17.51 -7.91
CA VAL A 101 -10.84 17.13 -6.52
C VAL A 101 -12.15 17.18 -5.76
N ILE A 102 -12.66 16.04 -5.31
CA ILE A 102 -13.95 15.93 -4.61
C ILE A 102 -13.81 15.64 -3.11
N GLY A 103 -12.60 15.44 -2.62
CA GLY A 103 -12.37 15.18 -1.20
C GLY A 103 -10.92 14.94 -0.86
N THR A 104 -10.70 14.74 0.43
CA THR A 104 -9.43 14.33 1.01
C THR A 104 -9.57 12.97 1.69
N VAL A 105 -8.51 12.18 1.69
CA VAL A 105 -8.43 10.89 2.39
C VAL A 105 -7.29 10.91 3.39
N LYS A 106 -7.59 10.43 4.61
CA LYS A 106 -6.62 10.35 5.72
C LYS A 106 -6.05 8.94 5.86
N VAL A 107 -6.92 7.94 5.80
CA VAL A 107 -6.55 6.54 6.03
C VAL A 107 -7.20 5.64 4.99
N LEU A 108 -6.40 4.71 4.47
CA LEU A 108 -6.89 3.59 3.66
C LEU A 108 -6.62 2.27 4.40
N PRO A 109 -7.57 1.33 4.39
CA PRO A 109 -7.43 0.06 5.12
C PRO A 109 -6.37 -0.88 4.54
N ASP A 110 -5.99 -0.65 3.31
CA ASP A 110 -5.07 -1.50 2.54
C ASP A 110 -3.71 -0.84 2.28
N ILE A 111 -3.43 0.27 2.94
CA ILE A 111 -2.08 0.83 2.99
C ILE A 111 -1.32 0.16 4.13
N GLY A 112 -0.47 -0.81 3.78
CA GLY A 112 0.45 -1.48 4.70
C GLY A 112 1.91 -1.17 4.38
N GLY A 113 2.77 -1.12 5.40
CA GLY A 113 4.22 -1.00 5.25
C GLY A 113 4.72 0.38 4.83
N ALA A 114 5.72 0.42 3.96
CA ALA A 114 6.39 1.65 3.52
C ALA A 114 5.49 2.70 2.83
N PHE A 115 4.22 2.38 2.59
CA PHE A 115 3.26 3.24 1.90
C PHE A 115 2.59 4.27 2.79
N VAL A 116 2.76 4.17 4.10
CA VAL A 116 2.23 5.13 5.08
C VAL A 116 2.84 6.53 4.89
N PHE A 117 4.01 6.62 4.26
CA PHE A 117 4.78 7.86 4.12
C PHE A 117 4.74 8.51 2.73
N GLY A 118 4.05 7.92 1.75
CA GLY A 118 3.99 8.44 0.38
C GLY A 118 2.69 9.16 0.07
N ASP A 119 2.73 10.02 -0.95
CA ASP A 119 1.55 10.66 -1.48
C ASP A 119 0.69 9.65 -2.25
N PHE A 120 -0.62 9.67 -1.99
CA PHE A 120 -1.57 8.79 -2.65
C PHE A 120 -2.90 9.48 -2.94
N ALA A 121 -3.59 8.96 -3.93
CA ALA A 121 -4.91 9.45 -4.32
C ALA A 121 -5.81 8.29 -4.75
N LEU A 122 -7.12 8.49 -4.66
CA LEU A 122 -8.14 7.55 -5.11
C LEU A 122 -8.90 8.12 -6.30
N THR A 123 -9.22 7.28 -7.27
CA THR A 123 -10.14 7.58 -8.37
C THR A 123 -11.07 6.41 -8.64
N GLY A 124 -12.14 6.63 -9.38
CA GLY A 124 -13.04 5.55 -9.79
C GLY A 124 -12.44 4.72 -10.92
N LYS A 125 -12.70 3.42 -10.91
CA LYS A 125 -12.22 2.50 -11.95
C LYS A 125 -12.69 2.89 -13.36
N LYS A 126 -13.91 3.43 -13.51
CA LYS A 126 -14.42 3.89 -14.81
C LYS A 126 -13.53 4.96 -15.46
N THR A 127 -12.88 5.77 -14.66
CA THR A 127 -11.97 6.81 -15.13
C THR A 127 -10.69 6.25 -15.75
N LEU A 128 -10.27 5.05 -15.32
CA LEU A 128 -9.08 4.38 -15.88
C LEU A 128 -9.20 4.05 -17.36
N ASP A 129 -10.38 3.64 -17.79
CA ASP A 129 -10.60 3.27 -19.19
C ASP A 129 -10.39 4.48 -20.12
N ASN A 130 -10.50 5.67 -19.57
CA ASN A 130 -10.28 6.94 -20.25
C ASN A 130 -8.82 7.46 -20.15
N LEU A 131 -7.99 6.90 -19.27
CA LEU A 131 -6.58 7.24 -19.19
C LEU A 131 -5.81 6.35 -20.17
N GLU A 132 -5.04 6.96 -21.07
CA GLU A 132 -4.14 6.26 -21.99
C GLU A 132 -2.95 5.64 -21.24
N LEU A 133 -3.25 4.71 -20.31
CA LEU A 133 -2.25 4.07 -19.47
C LEU A 133 -1.40 3.03 -20.21
N ASN A 134 -1.69 2.79 -21.49
CA ASN A 134 -0.92 1.91 -22.37
C ASN A 134 0.38 2.53 -22.88
N THR A 135 0.74 3.74 -22.44
CA THR A 135 2.04 4.33 -22.80
C THR A 135 3.17 3.54 -22.20
N LEU A 136 4.18 3.26 -23.01
CA LEU A 136 5.43 2.60 -22.64
C LEU A 136 6.01 3.21 -21.34
N GLY A 137 6.08 2.39 -20.28
CA GLY A 137 6.65 2.79 -18.99
C GLY A 137 5.66 2.89 -17.81
N SER A 138 4.37 2.80 -18.03
CA SER A 138 3.39 2.76 -16.92
C SER A 138 3.29 1.35 -16.33
N PHE A 139 3.81 1.16 -15.12
CA PHE A 139 3.62 -0.08 -14.38
C PHE A 139 2.23 -0.05 -13.73
N LEU A 140 1.28 -0.76 -14.34
CA LEU A 140 -0.03 -0.99 -13.76
C LEU A 140 0.00 -2.23 -12.88
N ASN A 141 -0.37 -2.09 -11.64
CA ASN A 141 -0.55 -3.21 -10.72
C ASN A 141 -2.05 -3.47 -10.53
N TYR A 142 -2.51 -4.62 -11.01
CA TYR A 142 -3.90 -5.06 -10.83
C TYR A 142 -4.00 -5.91 -9.57
N GLU A 143 -4.90 -5.52 -8.68
CA GLU A 143 -5.17 -6.24 -7.45
C GLU A 143 -6.65 -6.60 -7.37
N TYR A 144 -6.94 -7.83 -7.02
CA TYR A 144 -8.29 -8.35 -6.79
C TYR A 144 -8.40 -8.81 -5.35
N LYS A 145 -9.24 -8.15 -4.57
CA LYS A 145 -9.57 -8.59 -3.21
C LYS A 145 -10.83 -9.42 -3.25
N ILE A 146 -10.82 -10.50 -2.51
CA ILE A 146 -11.89 -11.49 -2.49
C ILE A 146 -12.39 -11.64 -1.06
N ARG A 147 -13.71 -11.55 -0.88
CA ARG A 147 -14.39 -11.83 0.37
C ARG A 147 -15.37 -12.97 0.17
N PHE A 148 -15.29 -13.96 1.05
CA PHE A 148 -16.29 -15.01 1.11
C PHE A 148 -17.45 -14.58 2.00
N ASP A 149 -18.67 -14.79 1.51
CA ASP A 149 -19.88 -14.37 2.23
C ASP A 149 -20.19 -15.30 3.42
N SER A 150 -19.63 -16.52 3.44
CA SER A 150 -19.67 -17.42 4.59
C SER A 150 -18.30 -18.05 4.82
N ASN A 151 -17.97 -18.28 6.08
CA ASN A 151 -16.73 -18.98 6.47
C ASN A 151 -16.82 -20.50 6.28
N GLU A 152 -17.99 -21.04 5.96
CA GLU A 152 -18.16 -22.43 5.65
C GLU A 152 -17.34 -22.82 4.43
N ASN A 153 -16.58 -23.91 4.55
CA ASN A 153 -15.71 -24.43 3.50
C ASN A 153 -14.68 -23.43 2.94
N LYS A 154 -14.16 -22.53 3.80
CA LYS A 154 -13.17 -21.51 3.40
C LYS A 154 -11.98 -22.13 2.67
N ASP A 155 -11.41 -23.21 3.19
CA ASP A 155 -10.25 -23.89 2.60
C ASP A 155 -10.58 -24.48 1.22
N ASN A 156 -11.77 -25.06 1.06
CA ASN A 156 -12.21 -25.55 -0.24
C ASN A 156 -12.39 -24.43 -1.25
N LYS A 157 -12.90 -23.26 -0.83
CA LYS A 157 -13.04 -22.08 -1.68
C LYS A 157 -11.67 -21.53 -2.08
N ILE A 158 -10.72 -21.48 -1.15
CA ILE A 158 -9.32 -21.07 -1.42
C ILE A 158 -8.69 -22.04 -2.43
N ASN A 159 -8.78 -23.35 -2.21
CA ASN A 159 -8.25 -24.36 -3.12
C ASN A 159 -8.88 -24.26 -4.51
N LYS A 160 -10.18 -23.96 -4.59
CA LYS A 160 -10.86 -23.73 -5.87
C LYS A 160 -10.27 -22.52 -6.61
N ILE A 161 -10.00 -21.42 -5.90
CA ILE A 161 -9.34 -20.24 -6.50
C ILE A 161 -7.93 -20.57 -6.97
N VAL A 162 -7.14 -21.27 -6.15
CA VAL A 162 -5.79 -21.71 -6.52
C VAL A 162 -5.83 -22.56 -7.79
N ASN A 163 -6.77 -23.48 -7.90
CA ASN A 163 -6.93 -24.33 -9.08
C ASN A 163 -7.35 -23.54 -10.33
N ILE A 164 -8.25 -22.55 -10.19
CA ILE A 164 -8.68 -21.67 -11.29
C ILE A 164 -7.48 -20.94 -11.90
N PHE A 165 -6.55 -20.45 -11.06
CA PHE A 165 -5.38 -19.68 -11.51
C PHE A 165 -4.09 -20.49 -11.62
N LYS A 166 -4.14 -21.82 -11.45
CA LYS A 166 -2.95 -22.69 -11.43
C LYS A 166 -2.08 -22.56 -12.69
N ASN A 167 -2.70 -22.34 -13.83
CA ASN A 167 -2.01 -22.23 -15.13
C ASN A 167 -1.67 -20.77 -15.51
N ASP A 168 -2.01 -19.80 -14.68
CA ASP A 168 -1.70 -18.39 -14.93
C ASP A 168 -0.50 -17.93 -14.07
N ASN A 169 0.70 -18.08 -14.61
CA ASN A 169 1.96 -17.68 -13.96
C ASN A 169 2.06 -16.17 -13.66
N LYS A 170 1.10 -15.37 -14.11
CA LYS A 170 1.07 -13.90 -13.90
C LYS A 170 0.31 -13.51 -12.65
N VAL A 171 -0.49 -14.42 -12.10
CA VAL A 171 -1.31 -14.18 -10.91
C VAL A 171 -0.57 -14.67 -9.68
N LYS A 172 -0.43 -13.80 -8.68
CA LYS A 172 0.07 -14.16 -7.35
C LYS A 172 -1.09 -14.14 -6.37
N ILE A 173 -1.43 -15.30 -5.84
CA ILE A 173 -2.47 -15.44 -4.82
C ILE A 173 -1.84 -15.19 -3.45
N ARG A 174 -2.44 -14.30 -2.69
CA ARG A 174 -2.07 -13.99 -1.30
C ARG A 174 -3.27 -14.23 -0.40
N TYR A 175 -3.08 -14.95 0.68
CA TYR A 175 -4.07 -15.15 1.74
C TYR A 175 -3.43 -14.84 3.09
N PRO A 176 -4.21 -14.62 4.16
CA PRO A 176 -3.69 -14.13 5.44
C PRO A 176 -2.47 -14.90 5.96
N GLU A 177 -2.47 -16.21 5.82
CA GLU A 177 -1.40 -17.11 6.27
C GLU A 177 -0.08 -16.85 5.50
N ASN A 178 -0.16 -16.48 4.22
CA ASN A 178 1.01 -16.18 3.37
C ASN A 178 1.40 -14.70 3.38
N SER A 179 0.50 -13.82 3.78
CA SER A 179 0.74 -12.37 3.78
C SER A 179 1.71 -11.94 4.88
N ALA A 180 1.78 -12.71 5.96
CA ALA A 180 2.72 -12.49 7.07
C ALA A 180 4.19 -12.74 6.69
N GLY A 181 4.48 -13.42 5.58
CA GLY A 181 5.84 -13.79 5.20
C GLY A 181 6.78 -12.61 4.97
N GLY A 182 6.25 -11.47 4.50
CA GLY A 182 7.02 -10.23 4.35
C GLY A 182 7.39 -9.61 5.70
N ILE A 183 6.43 -9.53 6.60
CA ILE A 183 6.62 -8.99 7.96
C ILE A 183 7.52 -9.93 8.75
N LYS A 184 7.33 -11.25 8.67
CA LYS A 184 8.17 -12.23 9.33
C LYS A 184 9.64 -12.07 8.92
N ARG A 185 9.93 -11.91 7.63
CA ARG A 185 11.30 -11.69 7.14
C ARG A 185 11.93 -10.41 7.72
N ILE A 186 11.16 -9.32 7.83
CA ILE A 186 11.62 -8.07 8.44
C ILE A 186 11.94 -8.30 9.92
N ILE A 187 11.06 -8.99 10.65
CA ILE A 187 11.26 -9.33 12.06
C ILE A 187 12.49 -10.22 12.23
N ASP A 188 12.67 -11.24 11.40
CA ASP A 188 13.81 -12.14 11.44
C ASP A 188 15.13 -11.40 11.20
N ASN A 189 15.19 -10.50 10.20
CA ASN A 189 16.35 -9.68 9.92
C ASN A 189 16.66 -8.72 11.09
N PHE A 190 15.64 -8.11 11.69
CA PHE A 190 15.78 -7.21 12.82
C PHE A 190 16.27 -7.96 14.07
N SER A 191 15.76 -9.16 14.30
CA SER A 191 16.19 -10.05 15.36
C SER A 191 17.67 -10.44 15.25
N GLN A 192 18.13 -10.77 14.04
CA GLN A 192 19.55 -11.03 13.79
C GLN A 192 20.41 -9.80 14.07
N PHE A 193 19.99 -8.62 13.64
CA PHE A 193 20.71 -7.37 13.93
C PHE A 193 20.80 -7.11 15.44
N LEU A 194 19.71 -7.25 16.19
CA LEU A 194 19.70 -7.09 17.63
C LEU A 194 20.60 -8.12 18.33
N SER A 195 20.65 -9.34 17.84
CA SER A 195 21.55 -10.38 18.36
C SER A 195 23.01 -9.99 18.21
N LEU A 196 23.42 -9.47 17.05
CA LEU A 196 24.80 -8.99 16.83
C LEU A 196 25.17 -7.82 17.76
N VAL A 197 24.25 -6.86 17.92
CA VAL A 197 24.43 -5.73 18.84
C VAL A 197 24.58 -6.22 20.28
N SER A 198 23.75 -7.18 20.70
CA SER A 198 23.80 -7.74 22.05
C SER A 198 25.12 -8.46 22.33
N ILE A 199 25.63 -9.26 21.39
CA ILE A 199 26.92 -9.93 21.51
C ILE A 199 28.05 -8.89 21.62
N SER A 200 28.02 -7.86 20.77
CA SER A 200 29.02 -6.78 20.80
C SER A 200 29.02 -6.03 22.14
N ALA A 201 27.84 -5.71 22.66
CA ALA A 201 27.67 -5.06 23.95
C ALA A 201 28.19 -5.94 25.08
N MET A 202 27.96 -7.25 25.04
CA MET A 202 28.44 -8.20 26.04
C MET A 202 29.99 -8.30 26.04
N LEU A 203 30.61 -8.29 24.85
CA LEU A 203 32.08 -8.28 24.74
C LEU A 203 32.68 -7.00 25.32
N ILE A 204 32.11 -5.84 25.01
CA ILE A 204 32.60 -4.54 25.56
C ILE A 204 32.44 -4.50 27.08
N ALA A 205 31.31 -4.96 27.60
CA ALA A 205 31.06 -5.05 29.03
C ALA A 205 32.07 -6.00 29.72
N GLY A 206 32.35 -7.15 29.11
CA GLY A 206 33.36 -8.11 29.62
C GLY A 206 34.76 -7.51 29.71
N ILE A 207 35.18 -6.79 28.67
CA ILE A 207 36.48 -6.09 28.67
C ILE A 207 36.53 -5.00 29.76
N GLY A 208 35.42 -4.25 29.92
CA GLY A 208 35.31 -3.23 30.96
C GLY A 208 35.46 -3.82 32.38
N ILE A 209 34.79 -4.93 32.67
CA ILE A 209 34.88 -5.63 33.94
C ILE A 209 36.32 -6.15 34.17
N ALA A 210 36.91 -6.80 33.16
CA ALA A 210 38.27 -7.31 33.24
C ALA A 210 39.29 -6.19 33.56
N ASN A 211 39.22 -5.06 32.86
CA ASN A 211 40.09 -3.91 33.10
C ASN A 211 39.91 -3.32 34.49
N THR A 212 38.68 -3.24 34.99
CA THR A 212 38.37 -2.75 36.32
C THR A 212 38.98 -3.66 37.40
N LEU A 213 38.82 -4.98 37.23
CA LEU A 213 39.42 -5.96 38.17
C LEU A 213 40.94 -5.91 38.16
N LEU A 214 41.58 -5.83 37.00
CA LEU A 214 43.04 -5.71 36.88
C LEU A 214 43.53 -4.43 37.52
N SER A 215 42.89 -3.31 37.34
CA SER A 215 43.23 -2.03 37.97
C SER A 215 43.12 -2.11 39.49
N PHE A 216 42.06 -2.73 40.01
CA PHE A 216 41.87 -2.94 41.44
C PHE A 216 42.98 -3.82 42.07
N ILE A 217 43.31 -4.93 41.40
CA ILE A 217 44.39 -5.83 41.86
C ILE A 217 45.75 -5.11 41.90
N ASN A 218 46.08 -4.35 40.84
CA ASN A 218 47.33 -3.61 40.75
C ASN A 218 47.46 -2.53 41.84
N GLN A 219 46.37 -1.82 42.14
CA GLN A 219 46.34 -0.84 43.24
C GLN A 219 46.60 -1.50 44.61
N LYS A 220 46.03 -2.67 44.85
CA LYS A 220 46.20 -3.37 46.12
C LYS A 220 47.60 -3.95 46.31
N ASN A 221 48.21 -4.44 45.21
CA ASN A 221 49.57 -4.95 45.25
C ASN A 221 50.61 -3.87 45.45
N SER A 222 50.38 -2.61 45.13
CA SER A 222 51.29 -1.50 45.36
C SER A 222 51.15 -0.91 46.77
N SER A 223 50.19 -1.37 47.58
CA SER A 223 49.93 -0.91 48.94
C SER A 223 50.44 -1.90 50.01
N ILE A 224 51.08 -3.00 49.61
CA ILE A 224 51.80 -3.97 50.47
C ILE A 224 53.29 -3.79 50.26
#